data_81505167a7424e5c8fcd749d88b25875
#
_entry.id   81505167a7424e5c8fcd749d88b25875
#
_cell.length_a   1.000
_cell.length_b   1.000
_cell.length_c   1.000
_cell.angle_alpha   90.00
_cell.angle_beta   90.00
_cell.angle_gamma   90.00
#
_symmetry.space_group_name_H-M   'P 1'
#
loop_
_entity.id
_entity.type
_entity.pdbx_description
1 polymer ?
#
loop_
_entity_poly.entity_id
_entity_poly.type
_entity_poly.pdbx_seq_one_letter_code
_entity_poly.pdbx_strand_id
1 'polypeptide(L)'
;MNRTGLLIALAIAVVAGLAFGLYPELDLRIAGYFYGFEDPAHNRFAFRLYPPLMRARDVGLWIGTILVAPAVAALVIKLLFPRRKLLMSGRAVVFLIATMILAPGLMANVLLKDHWGRSRPIDVTQFGGNERFVAWWDPRGNCASNCSFVSGDVSGAFWTVAPAALAPPQWRAIAYGAALALGTGMAVVRVMAGAHFPSDVIFAGVFTFLIIWVAYAFIYRWPRTRLSDDGVEHALERATLPIYDFIAGLFGQKPK
;
A
#
# COMPACT_ATOMS: atom_id res chain seq x y z
N MET A 1 14.12 0.27 10.48
CA MET A 1 13.50 1.61 10.31
C MET A 1 13.96 2.52 11.44
N ASN A 2 14.36 3.75 11.15
CA ASN A 2 14.93 4.70 12.11
C ASN A 2 14.04 5.95 12.27
N ARG A 3 14.41 6.83 13.24
CA ARG A 3 13.69 8.10 13.48
C ARG A 3 13.84 9.08 12.32
N THR A 4 14.97 9.07 11.62
CA THR A 4 15.21 9.93 10.47
C THR A 4 14.18 9.69 9.36
N GLY A 5 13.91 8.43 9.01
CA GLY A 5 12.87 8.12 8.02
C GLY A 5 11.49 8.61 8.43
N LEU A 6 11.14 8.50 9.72
CA LEU A 6 9.88 9.05 10.24
C LEU A 6 9.83 10.57 10.07
N LEU A 7 10.89 11.29 10.46
CA LEU A 7 10.95 12.75 10.34
C LEU A 7 10.85 13.21 8.87
N ILE A 8 11.52 12.49 7.95
CA ILE A 8 11.42 12.77 6.51
C ILE A 8 9.97 12.57 6.03
N ALA A 9 9.33 11.46 6.38
CA ALA A 9 7.94 11.20 5.98
C ALA A 9 6.97 12.25 6.54
N LEU A 10 7.14 12.67 7.79
CA LEU A 10 6.35 13.73 8.40
C LEU A 10 6.61 15.10 7.76
N ALA A 11 7.87 15.41 7.42
CA ALA A 11 8.22 16.64 6.70
C ALA A 11 7.57 16.66 5.31
N ILE A 12 7.60 15.55 4.57
CA ILE A 12 6.90 15.42 3.28
C ILE A 12 5.39 15.61 3.48
N ALA A 13 4.78 15.00 4.50
CA ALA A 13 3.36 15.17 4.80
C ALA A 13 2.98 16.62 5.06
N VAL A 14 3.78 17.33 5.87
CA VAL A 14 3.53 18.74 6.20
C VAL A 14 3.71 19.63 4.97
N VAL A 15 4.82 19.47 4.25
CA VAL A 15 5.10 20.30 3.06
C VAL A 15 4.05 20.06 1.97
N ALA A 16 3.74 18.80 1.65
CA ALA A 16 2.71 18.48 0.67
C ALA A 16 1.32 18.91 1.16
N GLY A 17 1.01 18.67 2.43
CA GLY A 17 -0.26 19.07 3.03
C GLY A 17 -0.50 20.56 2.95
N LEU A 18 0.51 21.37 3.27
CA LEU A 18 0.43 22.84 3.15
C LEU A 18 0.40 23.30 1.69
N ALA A 19 1.29 22.78 0.83
CA ALA A 19 1.36 23.19 -0.57
C ALA A 19 0.04 22.92 -1.31
N PHE A 20 -0.47 21.69 -1.28
CA PHE A 20 -1.72 21.30 -1.94
C PHE A 20 -2.97 21.68 -1.12
N GLY A 21 -2.82 22.03 0.13
CA GLY A 21 -3.92 22.53 0.97
C GLY A 21 -4.20 24.00 0.75
N LEU A 22 -3.15 24.82 0.66
CA LEU A 22 -3.24 26.28 0.41
C LEU A 22 -3.44 26.59 -1.08
N TYR A 23 -2.88 25.76 -1.96
CA TYR A 23 -2.94 25.91 -3.41
C TYR A 23 -3.46 24.63 -4.08
N PRO A 24 -4.76 24.30 -3.91
CA PRO A 24 -5.34 23.06 -4.46
C PRO A 24 -5.22 22.97 -5.99
N GLU A 25 -5.15 24.09 -6.69
CA GLU A 25 -4.95 24.16 -8.13
C GLU A 25 -3.61 23.58 -8.61
N LEU A 26 -2.64 23.34 -7.73
CA LEU A 26 -1.41 22.63 -8.07
C LEU A 26 -1.70 21.19 -8.54
N ASP A 27 -2.68 20.53 -7.94
CA ASP A 27 -3.13 19.22 -8.39
C ASP A 27 -3.65 19.26 -9.83
N LEU A 28 -4.45 20.27 -10.15
CA LEU A 28 -4.98 20.45 -11.52
C LEU A 28 -3.88 20.84 -12.51
N ARG A 29 -2.99 21.74 -12.13
CA ARG A 29 -1.88 22.18 -13.02
C ARG A 29 -0.95 21.03 -13.37
N ILE A 30 -0.54 20.23 -12.38
CA ILE A 30 0.37 19.11 -12.61
C ILE A 30 -0.33 17.99 -13.39
N ALA A 31 -1.58 17.64 -13.05
CA ALA A 31 -2.35 16.67 -13.82
C ALA A 31 -2.60 17.14 -15.25
N GLY A 32 -2.86 18.43 -15.44
CA GLY A 32 -3.08 19.06 -16.74
C GLY A 32 -1.91 18.96 -17.72
N TYR A 33 -0.69 18.78 -17.21
CA TYR A 33 0.48 18.53 -18.05
C TYR A 33 0.33 17.25 -18.91
N PHE A 34 -0.44 16.28 -18.42
CA PHE A 34 -0.65 15.00 -19.10
C PHE A 34 -1.99 14.92 -19.82
N TYR A 35 -2.80 15.97 -19.74
CA TYR A 35 -4.07 16.06 -20.45
C TYR A 35 -3.86 16.67 -21.84
N GLY A 36 -4.28 15.97 -22.89
CA GLY A 36 -4.06 16.40 -24.27
C GLY A 36 -2.59 16.38 -24.74
N PHE A 37 -1.68 15.72 -24.01
CA PHE A 37 -0.24 15.75 -24.26
C PHE A 37 0.16 15.27 -25.66
N GLU A 38 -0.47 14.20 -26.16
CA GLU A 38 -0.17 13.64 -27.49
C GLU A 38 -1.06 14.21 -28.61
N ASP A 39 -2.27 14.63 -28.27
CA ASP A 39 -3.25 15.13 -29.22
C ASP A 39 -4.21 16.10 -28.53
N PRO A 40 -3.92 17.40 -28.56
CA PRO A 40 -4.76 18.42 -27.96
C PRO A 40 -6.19 18.44 -28.51
N ALA A 41 -6.42 17.96 -29.75
CA ALA A 41 -7.74 17.91 -30.35
C ALA A 41 -8.66 16.86 -29.70
N HIS A 42 -8.10 15.82 -29.06
CA HIS A 42 -8.88 14.76 -28.40
C HIS A 42 -9.10 14.97 -26.91
N ASN A 43 -8.51 16.00 -26.29
CA ASN A 43 -8.72 16.39 -24.90
C ASN A 43 -8.86 15.20 -23.93
N ARG A 44 -7.80 14.40 -23.76
CA ARG A 44 -7.82 13.20 -22.94
C ARG A 44 -6.46 12.93 -22.30
N PHE A 45 -6.44 12.10 -21.28
CA PHE A 45 -5.21 11.55 -20.72
C PHE A 45 -4.68 10.43 -21.64
N ALA A 46 -3.79 10.77 -22.58
CA ALA A 46 -3.27 9.87 -23.59
C ALA A 46 -2.59 8.62 -22.99
N PHE A 47 -1.87 8.80 -21.87
CA PHE A 47 -1.15 7.72 -21.20
C PHE A 47 -2.06 6.70 -20.49
N ARG A 48 -3.37 6.98 -20.34
CA ARG A 48 -4.31 6.06 -19.69
C ARG A 48 -4.40 4.69 -20.37
N LEU A 49 -4.35 4.67 -21.68
CA LEU A 49 -4.44 3.45 -22.49
C LEU A 49 -3.10 3.07 -23.13
N TYR A 50 -2.02 3.75 -22.79
CA TYR A 50 -0.71 3.47 -23.35
C TYR A 50 -0.15 2.13 -22.84
N PRO A 51 -0.02 1.09 -23.72
CA PRO A 51 0.25 -0.26 -23.27
C PRO A 51 1.53 -0.45 -22.44
N PRO A 52 2.66 0.25 -22.73
CA PRO A 52 3.86 0.13 -21.90
C PRO A 52 3.63 0.60 -20.45
N LEU A 53 2.88 1.70 -20.25
CA LEU A 53 2.58 2.21 -18.92
C LEU A 53 1.65 1.27 -18.14
N MET A 54 0.65 0.69 -18.82
CA MET A 54 -0.24 -0.28 -18.20
C MET A 54 0.52 -1.53 -17.77
N ARG A 55 1.42 -2.04 -18.64
CA ARG A 55 2.31 -3.15 -18.26
C ARG A 55 3.24 -2.82 -17.10
N ALA A 56 3.83 -1.62 -17.07
CA ALA A 56 4.66 -1.17 -15.95
C ALA A 56 3.87 -1.13 -14.64
N ARG A 57 2.62 -0.65 -14.67
CA ARG A 57 1.70 -0.70 -13.54
C ARG A 57 1.46 -2.13 -13.07
N ASP A 58 1.11 -3.03 -13.98
CA ASP A 58 0.79 -4.42 -13.64
C ASP A 58 2.02 -5.15 -13.07
N VAL A 59 3.21 -4.95 -13.65
CA VAL A 59 4.48 -5.46 -13.10
C VAL A 59 4.70 -4.94 -11.69
N GLY A 60 4.47 -3.65 -11.43
CA GLY A 60 4.60 -3.07 -10.09
C GLY A 60 3.68 -3.73 -9.06
N LEU A 61 2.44 -4.05 -9.43
CA LEU A 61 1.48 -4.77 -8.58
C LEU A 61 1.92 -6.22 -8.34
N TRP A 62 2.42 -6.90 -9.38
CA TRP A 62 2.95 -8.26 -9.25
C TRP A 62 4.16 -8.34 -8.31
N ILE A 63 5.04 -7.34 -8.32
CA ILE A 63 6.19 -7.28 -7.38
C ILE A 63 5.69 -7.33 -5.93
N GLY A 64 4.69 -6.52 -5.56
CA GLY A 64 4.11 -6.56 -4.21
C GLY A 64 3.53 -7.94 -3.85
N THR A 65 2.78 -8.54 -4.79
CA THR A 65 2.20 -9.87 -4.63
C THR A 65 3.26 -10.94 -4.43
N ILE A 66 4.32 -10.93 -5.24
CA ILE A 66 5.43 -11.89 -5.14
C ILE A 66 6.17 -11.74 -3.80
N LEU A 67 6.36 -10.51 -3.33
CA LEU A 67 7.08 -10.25 -2.08
C LEU A 67 6.28 -10.66 -0.82
N VAL A 68 4.96 -10.62 -0.86
CA VAL A 68 4.11 -11.08 0.27
C VAL A 68 3.82 -12.58 0.20
N ALA A 69 3.89 -13.20 -0.96
CA ALA A 69 3.52 -14.59 -1.17
C ALA A 69 4.23 -15.59 -0.22
N PRO A 70 5.55 -15.49 0.07
CA PRO A 70 6.20 -16.38 1.02
C PRO A 70 5.61 -16.30 2.43
N ALA A 71 5.24 -15.09 2.89
CA ALA A 71 4.65 -14.91 4.21
C ALA A 71 3.23 -15.50 4.28
N VAL A 72 2.44 -15.30 3.21
CA VAL A 72 1.11 -15.91 3.08
C VAL A 72 1.22 -17.43 3.02
N ALA A 73 2.13 -17.98 2.22
CA ALA A 73 2.36 -19.43 2.12
C ALA A 73 2.80 -20.02 3.48
N ALA A 74 3.72 -19.35 4.19
CA ALA A 74 4.14 -19.79 5.52
C ALA A 74 2.97 -19.82 6.52
N LEU A 75 2.11 -18.79 6.49
CA LEU A 75 0.90 -18.75 7.32
C LEU A 75 -0.07 -19.89 6.95
N VAL A 76 -0.39 -20.03 5.67
CA VAL A 76 -1.32 -21.09 5.20
C VAL A 76 -0.81 -22.48 5.57
N ILE A 77 0.49 -22.76 5.35
CA ILE A 77 1.08 -24.05 5.73
C ILE A 77 1.00 -24.26 7.24
N LYS A 78 1.24 -23.24 8.07
CA LYS A 78 1.10 -23.33 9.52
C LYS A 78 -0.34 -23.59 9.95
N LEU A 79 -1.32 -22.98 9.29
CA LEU A 79 -2.74 -23.21 9.57
C LEU A 79 -3.19 -24.64 9.19
N LEU A 80 -2.69 -25.16 8.06
CA LEU A 80 -3.00 -26.53 7.61
C LEU A 80 -2.24 -27.60 8.40
N PHE A 81 -1.04 -27.29 8.88
CA PHE A 81 -0.16 -28.20 9.61
C PHE A 81 0.34 -27.55 10.91
N PRO A 82 -0.51 -27.36 11.93
CA PRO A 82 -0.20 -26.56 13.12
C PRO A 82 1.06 -27.01 13.87
N ARG A 83 1.37 -28.31 13.84
CA ARG A 83 2.54 -28.90 14.52
C ARG A 83 3.86 -28.68 13.77
N ARG A 84 3.85 -28.22 12.52
CA ARG A 84 5.06 -27.87 11.76
C ARG A 84 5.58 -26.52 12.17
N LYS A 85 6.91 -26.38 12.22
CA LYS A 85 7.54 -25.06 12.40
C LYS A 85 7.23 -24.12 11.24
N LEU A 86 7.11 -22.84 11.52
CA LEU A 86 6.98 -21.83 10.49
C LEU A 86 8.17 -21.85 9.52
N LEU A 87 7.93 -21.69 8.24
CA LEU A 87 8.97 -21.68 7.19
C LEU A 87 9.85 -20.44 7.25
N MET A 88 9.42 -19.40 7.96
CA MET A 88 10.17 -18.16 8.15
C MET A 88 9.83 -17.56 9.53
N SER A 89 10.58 -16.50 9.92
CA SER A 89 10.35 -15.82 11.21
C SER A 89 8.88 -15.44 11.39
N GLY A 90 8.30 -15.84 12.53
CA GLY A 90 6.89 -15.54 12.85
C GLY A 90 6.60 -14.04 12.87
N ARG A 91 7.55 -13.24 13.39
CA ARG A 91 7.44 -11.78 13.37
C ARG A 91 7.42 -11.22 11.96
N ALA A 92 8.20 -11.81 11.03
CA ALA A 92 8.20 -11.37 9.64
C ALA A 92 6.88 -11.70 8.94
N VAL A 93 6.30 -12.88 9.20
CA VAL A 93 4.97 -13.26 8.69
C VAL A 93 3.92 -12.26 9.15
N VAL A 94 3.85 -11.99 10.47
CA VAL A 94 2.88 -11.03 11.02
C VAL A 94 3.11 -9.63 10.46
N PHE A 95 4.35 -9.18 10.40
CA PHE A 95 4.68 -7.84 9.91
C PHE A 95 4.30 -7.62 8.46
N LEU A 96 4.67 -8.53 7.55
CA LEU A 96 4.40 -8.41 6.12
C LEU A 96 2.91 -8.48 5.83
N ILE A 97 2.20 -9.45 6.43
CA ILE A 97 0.76 -9.62 6.21
C ILE A 97 -0.02 -8.46 6.84
N ALA A 98 0.26 -8.11 8.09
CA ALA A 98 -0.45 -7.01 8.75
C ALA A 98 -0.25 -5.68 8.03
N THR A 99 0.97 -5.34 7.59
CA THR A 99 1.20 -4.09 6.85
C THR A 99 0.55 -4.08 5.48
N MET A 100 0.48 -5.22 4.78
CA MET A 100 -0.24 -5.35 3.51
C MET A 100 -1.76 -5.15 3.71
N ILE A 101 -2.31 -5.75 4.75
CA ILE A 101 -3.73 -5.58 5.07
C ILE A 101 -4.03 -4.14 5.51
N LEU A 102 -3.21 -3.57 6.39
CA LEU A 102 -3.50 -2.28 6.99
C LEU A 102 -3.26 -1.11 6.03
N ALA A 103 -2.19 -1.11 5.22
CA ALA A 103 -1.86 0.02 4.39
C ALA A 103 -2.59 -0.02 3.04
N PRO A 104 -2.24 -0.85 2.02
CA PRO A 104 -2.99 -0.85 0.77
C PRO A 104 -4.40 -1.45 0.92
N GLY A 105 -4.60 -2.44 1.78
CA GLY A 105 -5.90 -3.06 1.96
C GLY A 105 -6.90 -2.12 2.65
N LEU A 106 -6.75 -1.94 3.94
CA LEU A 106 -7.74 -1.25 4.76
C LEU A 106 -7.68 0.28 4.56
N MET A 107 -6.53 0.91 4.81
CA MET A 107 -6.41 2.37 4.78
C MET A 107 -6.70 2.94 3.39
N ALA A 108 -6.01 2.43 2.34
CA ALA A 108 -6.15 3.01 1.02
C ALA A 108 -7.45 2.57 0.33
N ASN A 109 -7.73 1.26 0.24
CA ASN A 109 -8.84 0.77 -0.59
C ASN A 109 -10.19 0.76 0.13
N VAL A 110 -10.25 0.47 1.45
CA VAL A 110 -11.54 0.40 2.16
C VAL A 110 -11.90 1.76 2.78
N LEU A 111 -10.98 2.37 3.56
CA LEU A 111 -11.34 3.56 4.31
C LEU A 111 -11.35 4.82 3.45
N LEU A 112 -10.27 5.10 2.73
CA LEU A 112 -10.14 6.38 2.03
C LEU A 112 -10.83 6.36 0.65
N LYS A 113 -10.64 5.31 -0.12
CA LYS A 113 -11.12 5.24 -1.49
C LYS A 113 -12.64 5.16 -1.62
N ASP A 114 -13.30 4.58 -0.64
CA ASP A 114 -14.77 4.43 -0.66
C ASP A 114 -15.51 5.47 0.19
N HIS A 115 -14.78 6.27 1.00
CA HIS A 115 -15.44 7.21 1.93
C HIS A 115 -14.98 8.66 1.80
N TRP A 116 -13.91 8.96 1.02
CA TRP A 116 -13.40 10.33 0.90
C TRP A 116 -14.12 11.17 -0.16
N GLY A 117 -14.78 10.53 -1.12
CA GLY A 117 -15.59 11.20 -2.12
C GLY A 117 -14.84 11.99 -3.19
N ARG A 118 -13.49 12.03 -3.20
CA ARG A 118 -12.71 12.83 -4.14
C ARG A 118 -12.72 12.22 -5.54
N SER A 119 -13.20 12.97 -6.52
CA SER A 119 -13.24 12.57 -7.93
C SER A 119 -11.83 12.47 -8.53
N ARG A 120 -11.66 11.60 -9.52
CA ARG A 120 -10.38 11.43 -10.22
C ARG A 120 -10.17 12.53 -11.26
N PRO A 121 -8.90 12.81 -11.67
CA PRO A 121 -8.62 13.76 -12.74
C PRO A 121 -9.48 13.56 -13.98
N ILE A 122 -9.65 12.32 -14.43
CA ILE A 122 -10.45 11.99 -15.63
C ILE A 122 -11.94 12.29 -15.50
N ASP A 123 -12.45 12.44 -14.28
CA ASP A 123 -13.87 12.58 -14.01
C ASP A 123 -14.27 14.04 -13.72
N VAL A 124 -13.27 14.95 -13.49
CA VAL A 124 -13.56 16.34 -13.16
C VAL A 124 -13.79 17.21 -14.39
N THR A 125 -14.61 18.24 -14.22
CA THR A 125 -15.02 19.17 -15.31
C THR A 125 -13.83 19.86 -15.98
N GLN A 126 -12.74 20.11 -15.27
CA GLN A 126 -11.52 20.72 -15.80
C GLN A 126 -10.83 19.84 -16.86
N PHE A 127 -11.12 18.54 -16.88
CA PHE A 127 -10.57 17.58 -17.83
C PHE A 127 -11.66 16.84 -18.62
N GLY A 128 -12.79 17.49 -18.86
CA GLY A 128 -13.85 16.97 -19.71
C GLY A 128 -14.79 15.97 -19.04
N GLY A 129 -14.66 15.75 -17.72
CA GLY A 129 -15.61 14.97 -16.93
C GLY A 129 -16.80 15.79 -16.44
N ASN A 130 -17.62 15.21 -15.57
CA ASN A 130 -18.85 15.84 -15.07
C ASN A 130 -18.81 16.11 -13.55
N GLU A 131 -17.75 15.74 -12.86
CA GLU A 131 -17.65 15.85 -11.42
C GLU A 131 -16.90 17.11 -11.00
N ARG A 132 -17.16 17.56 -9.76
CA ARG A 132 -16.48 18.73 -9.21
C ARG A 132 -15.11 18.33 -8.65
N PHE A 133 -14.09 19.11 -8.97
CA PHE A 133 -12.80 19.02 -8.26
C PHE A 133 -12.96 19.48 -6.80
N VAL A 134 -12.36 18.73 -5.87
CA VAL A 134 -12.22 19.09 -4.47
C VAL A 134 -10.78 18.95 -4.02
N ALA A 135 -10.36 19.78 -3.06
CA ALA A 135 -9.03 19.68 -2.46
C ALA A 135 -8.83 18.32 -1.75
N TRP A 136 -7.59 17.89 -1.57
CA TRP A 136 -7.28 16.59 -0.95
C TRP A 136 -7.84 16.40 0.47
N TRP A 137 -8.02 17.48 1.20
CA TRP A 137 -8.55 17.50 2.57
C TRP A 137 -10.08 17.61 2.64
N ASP A 138 -10.75 17.90 1.54
CA ASP A 138 -12.21 18.04 1.49
C ASP A 138 -12.89 16.71 1.10
N PRO A 139 -13.59 16.03 2.04
CA PRO A 139 -14.26 14.75 1.74
C PRO A 139 -15.64 14.93 1.08
N ARG A 140 -16.04 16.15 0.72
CA ARG A 140 -17.36 16.46 0.15
C ARG A 140 -17.37 16.44 -1.38
N GLY A 141 -16.60 15.54 -1.99
CA GLY A 141 -16.67 15.31 -3.44
C GLY A 141 -17.88 14.46 -3.85
N ASN A 142 -18.07 14.31 -5.16
CA ASN A 142 -19.25 13.63 -5.72
C ASN A 142 -18.98 12.15 -6.06
N CYS A 143 -17.75 11.67 -5.90
CA CYS A 143 -17.41 10.29 -6.20
C CYS A 143 -18.04 9.33 -5.20
N ALA A 144 -18.86 8.38 -5.70
CA ALA A 144 -19.60 7.44 -4.87
C ALA A 144 -18.76 6.26 -4.37
N SER A 145 -17.77 5.77 -5.17
CA SER A 145 -16.92 4.64 -4.83
C SER A 145 -15.66 4.60 -5.69
N ASN A 146 -14.63 3.89 -5.24
CA ASN A 146 -13.35 3.77 -5.95
C ASN A 146 -12.76 5.14 -6.32
N CYS A 147 -12.82 6.07 -5.40
CA CYS A 147 -12.47 7.47 -5.56
C CYS A 147 -10.95 7.71 -5.67
N SER A 148 -10.54 8.98 -5.82
CA SER A 148 -9.15 9.31 -6.09
C SER A 148 -8.25 9.21 -4.87
N PHE A 149 -8.72 9.66 -3.71
CA PHE A 149 -7.89 9.78 -2.50
C PHE A 149 -8.02 8.52 -1.61
N VAL A 150 -6.95 7.81 -1.33
CA VAL A 150 -5.61 7.85 -1.87
C VAL A 150 -5.40 6.74 -2.90
N SER A 151 -4.28 6.77 -3.64
CA SER A 151 -3.99 5.73 -4.63
C SER A 151 -3.65 4.38 -4.01
N GLY A 152 -4.50 3.36 -4.23
CA GLY A 152 -4.25 1.99 -3.77
C GLY A 152 -3.05 1.33 -4.47
N ASP A 153 -2.87 1.57 -5.79
CA ASP A 153 -1.74 1.03 -6.56
C ASP A 153 -0.40 1.58 -6.04
N VAL A 154 -0.36 2.88 -5.71
CA VAL A 154 0.83 3.54 -5.16
C VAL A 154 1.09 3.07 -3.73
N SER A 155 0.04 2.91 -2.91
CA SER A 155 0.15 2.33 -1.57
C SER A 155 0.74 0.91 -1.63
N GLY A 156 0.26 0.07 -2.56
CA GLY A 156 0.79 -1.28 -2.80
C GLY A 156 2.26 -1.27 -3.24
N ALA A 157 2.65 -0.36 -4.12
CA ALA A 157 4.04 -0.21 -4.56
C ALA A 157 4.95 0.27 -3.42
N PHE A 158 4.56 1.29 -2.64
CA PHE A 158 5.29 1.75 -1.47
C PHE A 158 5.30 0.74 -0.32
N TRP A 159 4.34 -0.20 -0.27
CA TRP A 159 4.37 -1.27 0.71
C TRP A 159 5.65 -2.12 0.62
N THR A 160 6.32 -2.17 -0.52
CA THR A 160 7.61 -2.87 -0.68
C THR A 160 8.72 -2.35 0.26
N VAL A 161 8.52 -1.20 0.91
CA VAL A 161 9.34 -0.71 2.03
C VAL A 161 9.29 -1.69 3.23
N ALA A 162 8.19 -2.45 3.41
CA ALA A 162 8.08 -3.40 4.51
C ALA A 162 9.05 -4.58 4.36
N PRO A 163 9.10 -5.35 3.26
CA PRO A 163 10.13 -6.36 3.06
C PRO A 163 11.53 -5.76 2.99
N ALA A 164 11.72 -4.54 2.46
CA ALA A 164 13.01 -3.85 2.47
C ALA A 164 13.53 -3.59 3.91
N ALA A 165 12.63 -3.34 4.87
CA ALA A 165 13.00 -3.17 6.27
C ALA A 165 13.56 -4.45 6.90
N LEU A 166 13.19 -5.61 6.39
CA LEU A 166 13.66 -6.93 6.83
C LEU A 166 14.91 -7.43 6.07
N ALA A 167 15.33 -6.72 5.04
CA ALA A 167 16.51 -7.09 4.26
C ALA A 167 17.78 -7.14 5.13
N PRO A 168 18.75 -8.04 4.83
CA PRO A 168 20.05 -8.07 5.48
C PRO A 168 20.73 -6.70 5.44
N PRO A 169 21.54 -6.34 6.47
CA PRO A 169 22.13 -5.00 6.59
C PRO A 169 22.87 -4.52 5.33
N GLN A 170 23.62 -5.41 4.68
CA GLN A 170 24.40 -5.10 3.46
C GLN A 170 23.54 -4.77 2.24
N TRP A 171 22.31 -5.29 2.14
CA TRP A 171 21.39 -5.07 1.03
C TRP A 171 20.29 -4.06 1.34
N ARG A 172 20.18 -3.65 2.60
CA ARG A 172 19.05 -2.84 3.08
C ARG A 172 18.92 -1.50 2.37
N ALA A 173 20.04 -0.82 2.13
CA ALA A 173 20.04 0.47 1.43
C ALA A 173 19.52 0.33 -0.01
N ILE A 174 19.98 -0.70 -0.73
CA ILE A 174 19.53 -1.00 -2.10
C ILE A 174 18.06 -1.39 -2.09
N ALA A 175 17.60 -2.22 -1.15
CA ALA A 175 16.20 -2.61 -1.03
C ALA A 175 15.28 -1.41 -0.78
N TYR A 176 15.66 -0.47 0.10
CA TYR A 176 14.91 0.77 0.30
C TYR A 176 14.93 1.65 -0.96
N GLY A 177 16.08 1.80 -1.62
CA GLY A 177 16.17 2.56 -2.87
C GLY A 177 15.25 1.99 -3.95
N ALA A 178 15.25 0.67 -4.14
CA ALA A 178 14.37 -0.02 -5.08
C ALA A 178 12.88 0.16 -4.71
N ALA A 179 12.53 0.02 -3.43
CA ALA A 179 11.14 0.23 -2.97
C ALA A 179 10.64 1.66 -3.19
N LEU A 180 11.49 2.66 -2.90
CA LEU A 180 11.16 4.06 -3.15
C LEU A 180 11.06 4.36 -4.66
N ALA A 181 11.96 3.80 -5.48
CA ALA A 181 11.91 3.95 -6.94
C ALA A 181 10.62 3.33 -7.52
N LEU A 182 10.23 2.14 -7.05
CA LEU A 182 9.00 1.48 -7.47
C LEU A 182 7.76 2.30 -7.08
N GLY A 183 7.69 2.75 -5.82
CA GLY A 183 6.58 3.57 -5.32
C GLY A 183 6.45 4.90 -6.09
N THR A 184 7.58 5.59 -6.31
CA THR A 184 7.61 6.85 -7.07
C THR A 184 7.27 6.63 -8.55
N GLY A 185 7.82 5.58 -9.17
CA GLY A 185 7.49 5.22 -10.55
C GLY A 185 6.00 4.92 -10.72
N MET A 186 5.40 4.15 -9.79
CA MET A 186 3.96 3.91 -9.78
C MET A 186 3.17 5.22 -9.62
N ALA A 187 3.61 6.12 -8.73
CA ALA A 187 2.97 7.43 -8.55
C ALA A 187 2.93 8.23 -9.85
N VAL A 188 4.07 8.31 -10.57
CA VAL A 188 4.15 8.98 -11.87
C VAL A 188 3.20 8.34 -12.88
N VAL A 189 3.22 7.02 -13.01
CA VAL A 189 2.32 6.28 -13.93
C VAL A 189 0.85 6.61 -13.64
N ARG A 190 0.46 6.69 -12.37
CA ARG A 190 -0.95 6.95 -12.01
C ARG A 190 -1.38 8.40 -12.26
N VAL A 191 -0.48 9.36 -12.08
CA VAL A 191 -0.74 10.77 -12.42
C VAL A 191 -0.82 10.96 -13.94
N MET A 192 0.14 10.41 -14.70
CA MET A 192 0.13 10.47 -16.16
C MET A 192 -1.14 9.87 -16.79
N ALA A 193 -1.67 8.81 -16.18
CA ALA A 193 -2.91 8.17 -16.63
C ALA A 193 -4.18 8.94 -16.23
N GLY A 194 -4.09 10.09 -15.56
CA GLY A 194 -5.24 10.84 -15.04
C GLY A 194 -6.07 10.09 -14.00
N ALA A 195 -5.48 9.09 -13.36
CA ALA A 195 -6.18 8.25 -12.40
C ALA A 195 -6.15 8.82 -10.98
N HIS A 196 -5.14 9.61 -10.67
CA HIS A 196 -4.93 10.23 -9.36
C HIS A 196 -4.27 11.59 -9.50
N PHE A 197 -4.56 12.49 -8.57
CA PHE A 197 -3.83 13.74 -8.44
C PHE A 197 -2.47 13.55 -7.75
N PRO A 198 -1.50 14.49 -7.92
CA PRO A 198 -0.22 14.45 -7.22
C PRO A 198 -0.35 14.30 -5.70
N SER A 199 -1.26 15.03 -5.06
CA SER A 199 -1.49 14.90 -3.62
C SER A 199 -1.95 13.49 -3.21
N ASP A 200 -2.81 12.82 -4.00
CA ASP A 200 -3.30 11.46 -3.70
C ASP A 200 -2.16 10.44 -3.64
N VAL A 201 -1.19 10.56 -4.55
CA VAL A 201 -0.06 9.62 -4.64
C VAL A 201 1.00 9.90 -3.57
N ILE A 202 1.24 11.18 -3.23
CA ILE A 202 2.16 11.56 -2.15
C ILE A 202 1.63 11.04 -0.82
N PHE A 203 0.35 11.30 -0.51
CA PHE A 203 -0.25 10.82 0.74
C PHE A 203 -0.38 9.30 0.78
N ALA A 204 -0.60 8.62 -0.35
CA ALA A 204 -0.54 7.16 -0.40
C ALA A 204 0.82 6.63 0.09
N GLY A 205 1.92 7.21 -0.40
CA GLY A 205 3.27 6.86 0.04
C GLY A 205 3.52 7.16 1.51
N VAL A 206 3.16 8.36 1.96
CA VAL A 206 3.34 8.80 3.36
C VAL A 206 2.56 7.90 4.32
N PHE A 207 1.27 7.71 4.10
CA PHE A 207 0.43 6.90 5.01
C PHE A 207 0.88 5.44 5.04
N THR A 208 1.24 4.89 3.88
CA THR A 208 1.81 3.53 3.80
C THR A 208 3.08 3.43 4.63
N PHE A 209 4.02 4.38 4.47
CA PHE A 209 5.26 4.39 5.25
C PHE A 209 4.99 4.51 6.75
N LEU A 210 4.09 5.39 7.18
CA LEU A 210 3.74 5.59 8.60
C LEU A 210 3.15 4.31 9.21
N ILE A 211 2.25 3.63 8.50
CA ILE A 211 1.68 2.35 8.96
C ILE A 211 2.78 1.30 9.11
N ILE A 212 3.67 1.17 8.12
CA ILE A 212 4.79 0.25 8.18
C ILE A 212 5.73 0.59 9.34
N TRP A 213 6.03 1.88 9.54
CA TRP A 213 6.91 2.34 10.62
C TRP A 213 6.33 2.02 12.00
N VAL A 214 5.04 2.29 12.21
CA VAL A 214 4.34 1.98 13.47
C VAL A 214 4.29 0.46 13.69
N ALA A 215 3.92 -0.33 12.68
CA ALA A 215 3.90 -1.79 12.77
C ALA A 215 5.30 -2.36 13.09
N TYR A 216 6.34 -1.82 12.45
CA TYR A 216 7.72 -2.20 12.74
C TYR A 216 8.11 -1.88 14.18
N ALA A 217 7.75 -0.69 14.67
CA ALA A 217 8.03 -0.29 16.04
C ALA A 217 7.28 -1.19 17.04
N PHE A 218 6.02 -1.49 16.77
CA PHE A 218 5.17 -2.36 17.59
C PHE A 218 5.73 -3.79 17.67
N ILE A 219 6.11 -4.37 16.55
CA ILE A 219 6.52 -5.78 16.46
C ILE A 219 7.98 -5.99 16.89
N TYR A 220 8.87 -5.04 16.58
CA TYR A 220 10.32 -5.27 16.75
C TYR A 220 11.00 -4.40 17.80
N ARG A 221 10.46 -3.21 18.14
CA ARG A 221 11.21 -2.19 18.91
C ARG A 221 10.63 -1.89 20.27
N TRP A 222 9.32 -1.72 20.39
CA TRP A 222 8.73 -1.29 21.66
C TRP A 222 8.72 -2.43 22.67
N PRO A 223 9.31 -2.23 23.89
CA PRO A 223 9.52 -3.33 24.84
C PRO A 223 8.23 -4.02 25.28
N ARG A 224 7.12 -3.26 25.35
CA ARG A 224 5.82 -3.77 25.82
C ARG A 224 5.05 -4.58 24.78
N THR A 225 5.34 -4.38 23.50
CA THR A 225 4.54 -4.94 22.41
C THR A 225 5.36 -5.84 21.48
N ARG A 226 6.69 -5.79 21.54
CA ARG A 226 7.55 -6.58 20.65
C ARG A 226 7.20 -8.07 20.76
N LEU A 227 6.97 -8.67 19.61
CA LEU A 227 6.72 -10.10 19.50
C LEU A 227 8.04 -10.88 19.54
N SER A 228 7.96 -12.17 19.89
CA SER A 228 9.02 -13.15 19.64
C SER A 228 8.57 -14.14 18.57
N ASP A 229 9.51 -14.76 17.88
CA ASP A 229 9.18 -15.77 16.86
C ASP A 229 8.46 -16.97 17.47
N ASP A 230 8.96 -17.47 18.62
CA ASP A 230 8.34 -18.57 19.38
C ASP A 230 6.94 -18.17 19.87
N GLY A 231 6.78 -16.94 20.36
CA GLY A 231 5.49 -16.42 20.82
C GLY A 231 4.44 -16.41 19.72
N VAL A 232 4.82 -15.98 18.50
CA VAL A 232 3.93 -16.03 17.33
C VAL A 232 3.61 -17.47 16.95
N GLU A 233 4.62 -18.35 16.93
CA GLU A 233 4.44 -19.77 16.60
C GLU A 233 3.47 -20.44 17.56
N HIS A 234 3.68 -20.32 18.86
CA HIS A 234 2.78 -20.85 19.88
C HIS A 234 1.37 -20.23 19.86
N ALA A 235 1.25 -18.95 19.52
CA ALA A 235 -0.06 -18.32 19.38
C ALA A 235 -0.86 -18.91 18.21
N LEU A 236 -0.19 -19.10 17.06
CA LEU A 236 -0.80 -19.74 15.89
C LEU A 236 -1.17 -21.21 16.19
N GLU A 237 -0.30 -21.97 16.85
CA GLU A 237 -0.60 -23.34 17.26
C GLU A 237 -1.83 -23.42 18.13
N ARG A 238 -1.87 -22.64 19.20
CA ARG A 238 -3.02 -22.61 20.12
C ARG A 238 -4.32 -22.24 19.45
N ALA A 239 -4.28 -21.36 18.46
CA ALA A 239 -5.45 -20.93 17.72
C ALA A 239 -5.95 -22.00 16.73
N THR A 240 -5.05 -22.81 16.16
CA THR A 240 -5.38 -23.70 15.03
C THR A 240 -5.47 -25.17 15.42
N LEU A 241 -4.76 -25.63 16.45
CA LEU A 241 -4.80 -27.03 16.90
C LEU A 241 -6.20 -27.55 17.23
N PRO A 242 -7.06 -26.82 17.98
CA PRO A 242 -8.41 -27.32 18.28
C PRO A 242 -9.25 -27.57 17.01
N ILE A 243 -9.12 -26.68 16.04
CA ILE A 243 -9.84 -26.78 14.76
C ILE A 243 -9.28 -27.95 13.94
N TYR A 244 -7.96 -28.08 13.89
CA TYR A 244 -7.29 -29.18 13.21
C TYR A 244 -7.65 -30.53 13.80
N ASP A 245 -7.60 -30.68 15.13
CA ASP A 245 -7.89 -31.94 15.84
C ASP A 245 -9.40 -32.31 15.71
N PHE A 246 -10.30 -31.33 15.71
CA PHE A 246 -11.71 -31.52 15.43
C PHE A 246 -11.94 -32.06 14.00
N ILE A 247 -11.33 -31.43 12.99
CA ILE A 247 -11.45 -31.88 11.60
C ILE A 247 -10.83 -33.28 11.42
N ALA A 248 -9.62 -33.51 11.97
CA ALA A 248 -8.96 -34.81 11.91
C ALA A 248 -9.81 -35.94 12.54
N GLY A 249 -10.50 -35.65 13.65
CA GLY A 249 -11.42 -36.53 14.31
C GLY A 249 -12.62 -36.95 13.43
N LEU A 250 -13.16 -36.02 12.61
CA LEU A 250 -14.24 -36.32 11.65
C LEU A 250 -13.80 -37.31 10.57
N PHE A 251 -12.51 -37.37 10.24
CA PHE A 251 -11.94 -38.30 9.27
C PHE A 251 -11.30 -39.55 9.92
N GLY A 252 -11.56 -39.81 11.22
CA GLY A 252 -11.08 -40.99 11.93
C GLY A 252 -9.57 -41.00 12.21
N GLN A 253 -8.87 -39.88 12.03
CA GLN A 253 -7.45 -39.74 12.38
C GLN A 253 -7.32 -39.43 13.87
N LYS A 254 -6.66 -40.33 14.62
CA LYS A 254 -6.33 -40.05 16.03
C LYS A 254 -5.38 -38.85 16.12
N PRO A 255 -5.65 -37.87 16.99
CA PRO A 255 -4.71 -36.80 17.26
C PRO A 255 -3.39 -37.37 17.77
N LYS A 256 -2.26 -37.07 17.09
CA LYS A 256 -0.91 -37.45 17.52
C LYS A 256 -0.35 -36.44 18.49
#